data_a1927f9e0bb8eb69983d0bbc4632a3e2
#
_entry.id   a1927f9e0bb8eb69983d0bbc4632a3e2
#
_cell.length_a   1.000
_cell.length_b   1.000
_cell.length_c   1.000
_cell.angle_alpha   90.00
_cell.angle_beta   90.00
_cell.angle_gamma   90.00
#
_symmetry.space_group_name_H-M   'P 1'
#
loop_
_entity.id
_entity.type
_entity.pdbx_description
1 polymer ?
#
loop_
_entity_poly.entity_id
_entity_poly.type
_entity_poly.pdbx_seq_one_letter_code
_entity_poly.pdbx_strand_id
1 'polypeptide(L)'
;ERVAPDITAELHFQPFELNPQMPAQGQDTLEHLTQKYRISAEQARANGEAIRARGAAVGFTYDPQRRSRVWNTFDAHRLLHWAEIEGTAQQLALKQALLKAYLSDGENPSDHAVLVRLAGEVGLDTDRARAILASDEFAQATREREQHFLDAGIHSVPAIILNHRHLIAGGQPVEVFEQALRQMASLNNLNSLDTKAP
;
A
#
# COMPACT_ATOMS: atom_id res chain seq x y z
N GLU A 1 5.56 11.97 -11.64
CA GLU A 1 6.01 12.47 -12.96
C GLU A 1 5.62 13.94 -13.20
N ARG A 2 4.35 14.38 -12.95
CA ARG A 2 3.90 15.76 -13.22
C ARG A 2 4.62 16.83 -12.40
N VAL A 3 5.17 16.49 -11.26
CA VAL A 3 5.89 17.42 -10.38
C VAL A 3 7.41 17.23 -10.42
N ALA A 4 7.87 16.16 -11.03
CA ALA A 4 9.27 15.96 -11.35
C ALA A 4 9.64 16.88 -12.44
N PRO A 5 10.42 17.75 -12.71
CA PRO A 5 11.74 18.00 -12.21
C PRO A 5 11.82 18.98 -11.01
N ASP A 6 10.69 19.56 -10.62
CA ASP A 6 10.65 20.64 -9.64
C ASP A 6 10.65 20.14 -8.19
N ILE A 7 10.11 18.92 -7.96
CA ILE A 7 9.88 18.36 -6.62
C ILE A 7 10.37 16.92 -6.59
N THR A 8 11.23 16.60 -5.63
CA THR A 8 11.58 15.23 -5.28
C THR A 8 10.70 14.79 -4.11
N ALA A 9 10.00 13.66 -4.28
CA ALA A 9 9.19 13.05 -3.24
C ALA A 9 9.73 11.65 -2.92
N GLU A 10 9.94 11.36 -1.66
CA GLU A 10 10.26 10.03 -1.16
C GLU A 10 8.99 9.37 -0.62
N LEU A 11 8.73 8.11 -1.02
CA LEU A 11 7.53 7.38 -0.66
C LEU A 11 7.87 6.31 0.39
N HIS A 12 7.16 6.35 1.51
CA HIS A 12 7.23 5.35 2.57
C HIS A 12 5.87 4.67 2.74
N PHE A 13 5.80 3.36 2.58
CA PHE A 13 4.56 2.60 2.72
C PHE A 13 4.41 2.10 4.14
N GLN A 14 3.29 2.45 4.77
CA GLN A 14 2.98 2.07 6.14
C GLN A 14 2.01 0.87 6.16
N PRO A 15 2.10 -0.02 7.17
CA PRO A 15 1.20 -1.15 7.27
C PRO A 15 -0.22 -0.69 7.61
N PHE A 16 -1.20 -1.32 6.97
CA PHE A 16 -2.61 -1.18 7.29
C PHE A 16 -3.37 -2.43 6.84
N GLU A 17 -3.89 -3.20 7.79
CA GLU A 17 -4.69 -4.37 7.48
C GLU A 17 -6.18 -4.01 7.40
N LEU A 18 -6.76 -4.07 6.19
CA LEU A 18 -8.21 -3.89 6.00
C LEU A 18 -9.04 -4.97 6.70
N ASN A 19 -8.46 -6.13 6.94
CA ASN A 19 -9.12 -7.29 7.51
C ASN A 19 -8.16 -8.06 8.44
N PRO A 20 -7.78 -7.52 9.61
CA PRO A 20 -6.77 -8.14 10.49
C PRO A 20 -7.22 -9.50 11.04
N GLN A 21 -8.53 -9.79 11.04
CA GLN A 21 -9.09 -11.07 11.47
C GLN A 21 -9.29 -12.06 10.31
N MET A 22 -8.78 -11.76 9.10
CA MET A 22 -8.91 -12.66 7.96
C MET A 22 -8.17 -13.98 8.24
N PRO A 23 -8.87 -15.14 8.15
CA PRO A 23 -8.23 -16.42 8.38
C PRO A 23 -7.25 -16.78 7.25
N ALA A 24 -6.32 -17.71 7.53
CA ALA A 24 -5.28 -18.10 6.59
C ALA A 24 -5.81 -18.61 5.23
N GLN A 25 -6.97 -19.30 5.22
CA GLN A 25 -7.62 -19.75 3.99
C GLN A 25 -8.30 -18.62 3.19
N GLY A 26 -8.32 -17.39 3.72
CA GLY A 26 -9.00 -16.25 3.11
C GLY A 26 -10.52 -16.46 3.01
N GLN A 27 -11.19 -15.54 2.32
CA GLN A 27 -12.62 -15.58 2.04
C GLN A 27 -12.87 -15.28 0.56
N ASP A 28 -13.90 -15.87 -0.03
CA ASP A 28 -14.36 -15.49 -1.38
C ASP A 28 -14.61 -13.98 -1.46
N THR A 29 -14.13 -13.33 -2.51
CA THR A 29 -14.20 -11.87 -2.62
C THR A 29 -15.63 -11.36 -2.67
N LEU A 30 -16.51 -12.02 -3.42
CA LEU A 30 -17.90 -11.60 -3.55
C LEU A 30 -18.64 -11.76 -2.22
N GLU A 31 -18.46 -12.91 -1.57
CA GLU A 31 -19.02 -13.19 -0.25
C GLU A 31 -18.53 -12.14 0.78
N HIS A 32 -17.23 -11.89 0.82
CA HIS A 32 -16.63 -10.89 1.73
C HIS A 32 -17.22 -9.49 1.53
N LEU A 33 -17.30 -9.03 0.27
CA LEU A 33 -17.80 -7.68 -0.03
C LEU A 33 -19.28 -7.52 0.31
N THR A 34 -20.10 -8.54 -0.01
CA THR A 34 -21.52 -8.50 0.30
C THR A 34 -21.81 -8.53 1.79
N GLN A 35 -21.06 -9.32 2.55
CA GLN A 35 -21.17 -9.38 4.02
C GLN A 35 -20.66 -8.09 4.70
N LYS A 36 -19.44 -7.67 4.36
CA LYS A 36 -18.76 -6.53 5.01
C LYS A 36 -19.48 -5.21 4.74
N TYR A 37 -19.87 -4.96 3.50
CA TYR A 37 -20.44 -3.67 3.08
C TYR A 37 -21.97 -3.70 2.94
N ARG A 38 -22.61 -4.86 3.16
CA ARG A 38 -24.07 -5.05 3.04
C ARG A 38 -24.62 -4.61 1.68
N ILE A 39 -23.87 -4.88 0.61
CA ILE A 39 -24.25 -4.58 -0.77
C ILE A 39 -24.67 -5.83 -1.52
N SER A 40 -25.40 -5.69 -2.62
CA SER A 40 -25.77 -6.83 -3.48
C SER A 40 -24.55 -7.34 -4.26
N ALA A 41 -24.62 -8.58 -4.73
CA ALA A 41 -23.62 -9.16 -5.61
C ALA A 41 -23.46 -8.36 -6.92
N GLU A 42 -24.56 -7.81 -7.45
CA GLU A 42 -24.54 -6.95 -8.62
C GLU A 42 -23.79 -5.65 -8.35
N GLN A 43 -24.06 -5.00 -7.23
CA GLN A 43 -23.35 -3.80 -6.81
C GLN A 43 -21.85 -4.06 -6.60
N ALA A 44 -21.49 -5.20 -5.99
CA ALA A 44 -20.10 -5.57 -5.80
C ALA A 44 -19.36 -5.75 -7.14
N ARG A 45 -19.99 -6.38 -8.13
CA ARG A 45 -19.44 -6.51 -9.50
C ARG A 45 -19.32 -5.16 -10.20
N ALA A 46 -20.33 -4.32 -10.13
CA ALA A 46 -20.30 -2.96 -10.71
C ALA A 46 -19.16 -2.12 -10.10
N ASN A 47 -18.95 -2.20 -8.78
CA ASN A 47 -17.84 -1.54 -8.11
C ASN A 47 -16.48 -2.07 -8.60
N GLY A 48 -16.35 -3.39 -8.81
CA GLY A 48 -15.15 -4.01 -9.39
C GLY A 48 -14.82 -3.48 -10.79
N GLU A 49 -15.83 -3.37 -11.66
CA GLU A 49 -15.66 -2.80 -13.01
C GLU A 49 -15.29 -1.30 -12.96
N ALA A 50 -15.85 -0.54 -12.04
CA ALA A 50 -15.47 0.86 -11.85
C ALA A 50 -14.01 1.02 -11.41
N ILE A 51 -13.52 0.12 -10.52
CA ILE A 51 -12.11 0.08 -10.12
C ILE A 51 -11.24 -0.30 -11.31
N ARG A 52 -11.62 -1.30 -12.10
CA ARG A 52 -10.91 -1.72 -13.32
C ARG A 52 -10.75 -0.56 -14.30
N ALA A 53 -11.84 0.18 -14.57
CA ALA A 53 -11.81 1.32 -15.48
C ALA A 53 -10.88 2.46 -14.97
N ARG A 54 -10.92 2.76 -13.66
CA ARG A 54 -10.03 3.76 -13.04
C ARG A 54 -8.56 3.31 -13.08
N GLY A 55 -8.28 2.04 -12.81
CA GLY A 55 -6.93 1.49 -12.92
C GLY A 55 -6.38 1.64 -14.33
N ALA A 56 -7.15 1.24 -15.34
CA ALA A 56 -6.76 1.35 -16.74
C ALA A 56 -6.44 2.80 -17.15
N ALA A 57 -7.18 3.78 -16.64
CA ALA A 57 -6.93 5.20 -16.92
C ALA A 57 -5.57 5.72 -16.42
N VAL A 58 -4.96 5.02 -15.45
CA VAL A 58 -3.63 5.34 -14.88
C VAL A 58 -2.58 4.26 -15.19
N GLY A 59 -2.86 3.36 -16.14
CA GLY A 59 -1.93 2.31 -16.57
C GLY A 59 -1.82 1.11 -15.62
N PHE A 60 -2.75 0.93 -14.67
CA PHE A 60 -2.77 -0.21 -13.76
C PHE A 60 -3.84 -1.22 -14.17
N THR A 61 -3.44 -2.48 -14.31
CA THR A 61 -4.37 -3.58 -14.61
C THR A 61 -4.96 -4.13 -13.32
N TYR A 62 -6.26 -3.93 -13.11
CA TYR A 62 -7.03 -4.61 -12.09
C TYR A 62 -7.93 -5.68 -12.71
N ASP A 63 -7.81 -6.92 -12.25
CA ASP A 63 -8.62 -8.04 -12.73
C ASP A 63 -9.53 -8.58 -11.60
N PRO A 64 -10.80 -8.17 -11.55
CA PRO A 64 -11.72 -8.62 -10.52
C PRO A 64 -12.08 -10.11 -10.62
N GLN A 65 -11.86 -10.76 -11.78
CA GLN A 65 -12.11 -12.18 -11.97
C GLN A 65 -10.96 -13.02 -11.40
N ARG A 66 -9.72 -12.60 -11.59
CA ARG A 66 -8.55 -13.27 -11.02
C ARG A 66 -8.46 -13.06 -9.51
N ARG A 67 -8.78 -11.86 -9.02
CA ARG A 67 -8.85 -11.57 -7.59
C ARG A 67 -10.08 -12.22 -6.95
N SER A 68 -10.11 -13.53 -6.90
CA SER A 68 -11.25 -14.32 -6.41
C SER A 68 -11.35 -14.39 -4.88
N ARG A 69 -10.29 -14.11 -4.14
CA ARG A 69 -10.27 -14.21 -2.67
C ARG A 69 -9.66 -12.98 -2.01
N VAL A 70 -10.11 -12.70 -0.79
CA VAL A 70 -9.50 -11.75 0.15
C VAL A 70 -8.64 -12.57 1.12
N TRP A 71 -7.41 -12.15 1.32
CA TRP A 71 -6.41 -12.86 2.11
C TRP A 71 -5.96 -12.04 3.32
N ASN A 72 -5.35 -12.70 4.29
CA ASN A 72 -4.57 -12.01 5.31
C ASN A 72 -3.31 -11.41 4.67
N THR A 73 -2.94 -10.20 5.05
CA THR A 73 -1.81 -9.49 4.43
C THR A 73 -0.69 -9.18 5.42
N PHE A 74 -0.75 -9.74 6.64
CA PHE A 74 0.21 -9.40 7.69
C PHE A 74 1.66 -9.70 7.31
N ASP A 75 1.93 -10.89 6.79
CA ASP A 75 3.28 -11.28 6.37
C ASP A 75 3.82 -10.44 5.21
N ALA A 76 2.95 -10.01 4.29
CA ALA A 76 3.34 -9.05 3.25
C ALA A 76 3.73 -7.69 3.86
N HIS A 77 3.06 -7.23 4.92
CA HIS A 77 3.43 -6.01 5.64
C HIS A 77 4.76 -6.16 6.42
N ARG A 78 5.05 -7.33 6.98
CA ARG A 78 6.35 -7.63 7.62
C ARG A 78 7.50 -7.55 6.61
N LEU A 79 7.32 -8.11 5.42
CA LEU A 79 8.32 -7.99 4.35
C LEU A 79 8.48 -6.56 3.83
N LEU A 80 7.40 -5.78 3.73
CA LEU A 80 7.47 -4.37 3.36
C LEU A 80 8.18 -3.54 4.43
N HIS A 81 8.02 -3.87 5.71
CA HIS A 81 8.78 -3.24 6.79
C HIS A 81 10.28 -3.53 6.67
N TRP A 82 10.65 -4.79 6.42
CA TRP A 82 12.04 -5.13 6.14
C TRP A 82 12.57 -4.43 4.88
N ALA A 83 11.81 -4.43 3.79
CA ALA A 83 12.21 -3.78 2.54
C ALA A 83 12.46 -2.26 2.71
N GLU A 84 11.75 -1.59 3.64
CA GLU A 84 12.02 -0.19 4.01
C GLU A 84 13.41 -0.03 4.64
N ILE A 85 13.83 -0.98 5.48
CA ILE A 85 15.16 -0.98 6.12
C ILE A 85 16.26 -1.16 5.07
N GLU A 86 16.03 -2.01 4.04
CA GLU A 86 16.96 -2.19 2.92
C GLU A 86 17.02 -0.95 1.99
N GLY A 87 15.92 -0.19 1.94
CA GLY A 87 15.82 1.08 1.22
C GLY A 87 14.41 1.39 0.72
N THR A 88 14.09 2.67 0.57
CA THR A 88 12.77 3.12 0.10
C THR A 88 12.48 2.70 -1.35
N ALA A 89 13.51 2.59 -2.18
CA ALA A 89 13.39 2.06 -3.54
C ALA A 89 12.98 0.58 -3.54
N GLN A 90 13.59 -0.24 -2.66
CA GLN A 90 13.25 -1.66 -2.48
C GLN A 90 11.83 -1.82 -1.94
N GLN A 91 11.43 -1.00 -0.97
CA GLN A 91 10.06 -1.01 -0.45
C GLN A 91 9.05 -0.68 -1.55
N LEU A 92 9.29 0.36 -2.35
CA LEU A 92 8.43 0.74 -3.48
C LEU A 92 8.32 -0.39 -4.51
N ALA A 93 9.44 -0.98 -4.90
CA ALA A 93 9.47 -2.07 -5.87
C ALA A 93 8.69 -3.30 -5.36
N LEU A 94 8.92 -3.71 -4.11
CA LEU A 94 8.17 -4.82 -3.50
C LEU A 94 6.68 -4.50 -3.38
N LYS A 95 6.31 -3.27 -2.99
CA LYS A 95 4.91 -2.84 -2.93
C LYS A 95 4.22 -2.93 -4.29
N GLN A 96 4.86 -2.49 -5.35
CA GLN A 96 4.34 -2.58 -6.71
C GLN A 96 4.19 -4.04 -7.17
N ALA A 97 5.17 -4.89 -6.89
CA ALA A 97 5.11 -6.32 -7.20
C ALA A 97 3.95 -7.01 -6.47
N LEU A 98 3.76 -6.75 -5.16
CA LEU A 98 2.64 -7.28 -4.38
C LEU A 98 1.28 -6.83 -4.91
N LEU A 99 1.14 -5.54 -5.26
CA LEU A 99 -0.11 -5.01 -5.83
C LEU A 99 -0.43 -5.68 -7.17
N LYS A 100 0.56 -5.84 -8.04
CA LYS A 100 0.40 -6.52 -9.33
C LYS A 100 0.03 -7.99 -9.12
N ALA A 101 0.78 -8.73 -8.32
CA ALA A 101 0.54 -10.15 -8.05
C ALA A 101 -0.88 -10.38 -7.52
N TYR A 102 -1.33 -9.60 -6.53
CA TYR A 102 -2.65 -9.79 -5.94
C TYR A 102 -3.79 -9.23 -6.80
N LEU A 103 -3.68 -8.01 -7.31
CA LEU A 103 -4.80 -7.31 -7.94
C LEU A 103 -4.93 -7.58 -9.44
N SER A 104 -3.82 -7.88 -10.12
CA SER A 104 -3.81 -8.16 -11.56
C SER A 104 -3.73 -9.65 -11.86
N ASP A 105 -2.84 -10.37 -11.17
CA ASP A 105 -2.54 -11.77 -11.47
C ASP A 105 -3.37 -12.73 -10.59
N GLY A 106 -3.98 -12.27 -9.49
CA GLY A 106 -4.84 -13.04 -8.59
C GLY A 106 -4.08 -13.97 -7.65
N GLU A 107 -2.78 -13.70 -7.44
CA GLU A 107 -1.94 -14.50 -6.55
C GLU A 107 -2.28 -14.26 -5.08
N ASN A 108 -1.95 -15.23 -4.24
CA ASN A 108 -2.18 -15.16 -2.80
C ASN A 108 -1.07 -14.38 -2.08
N PRO A 109 -1.32 -13.16 -1.55
CA PRO A 109 -0.32 -12.36 -0.84
C PRO A 109 -0.01 -12.85 0.58
N SER A 110 -0.61 -13.96 1.04
CA SER A 110 -0.25 -14.64 2.29
C SER A 110 0.54 -15.93 2.05
N ASP A 111 0.75 -16.34 0.81
CA ASP A 111 1.57 -17.50 0.47
C ASP A 111 3.06 -17.14 0.55
N HIS A 112 3.78 -17.79 1.44
CA HIS A 112 5.20 -17.53 1.65
C HIS A 112 6.04 -17.80 0.39
N ALA A 113 5.67 -18.77 -0.45
CA ALA A 113 6.38 -19.02 -1.71
C ALA A 113 6.22 -17.84 -2.69
N VAL A 114 5.00 -17.27 -2.78
CA VAL A 114 4.73 -16.07 -3.56
C VAL A 114 5.52 -14.87 -3.01
N LEU A 115 5.48 -14.66 -1.69
CA LEU A 115 6.17 -13.54 -1.05
C LEU A 115 7.69 -13.60 -1.25
N VAL A 116 8.31 -14.78 -1.09
CA VAL A 116 9.74 -14.98 -1.32
C VAL A 116 10.12 -14.74 -2.78
N ARG A 117 9.33 -15.27 -3.72
CA ARG A 117 9.56 -15.04 -5.15
C ARG A 117 9.50 -13.55 -5.49
N LEU A 118 8.46 -12.84 -5.03
CA LEU A 118 8.32 -11.40 -5.29
C LEU A 118 9.47 -10.58 -4.68
N ALA A 119 9.95 -10.95 -3.49
CA ALA A 119 11.14 -10.33 -2.90
C ALA A 119 12.37 -10.51 -3.79
N GLY A 120 12.59 -11.72 -4.31
CA GLY A 120 13.70 -12.00 -5.23
C GLY A 120 13.59 -11.26 -6.56
N GLU A 121 12.39 -11.15 -7.14
CA GLU A 121 12.13 -10.43 -8.40
C GLU A 121 12.50 -8.93 -8.31
N VAL A 122 12.43 -8.34 -7.12
CA VAL A 122 12.81 -6.94 -6.87
C VAL A 122 14.22 -6.77 -6.31
N GLY A 123 15.01 -7.85 -6.29
CA GLY A 123 16.43 -7.82 -5.89
C GLY A 123 16.68 -7.91 -4.39
N LEU A 124 15.68 -8.28 -3.59
CA LEU A 124 15.83 -8.56 -2.17
C LEU A 124 16.35 -10.00 -1.95
N ASP A 125 17.05 -10.22 -0.84
CA ASP A 125 17.60 -11.54 -0.48
C ASP A 125 16.47 -12.53 -0.14
N THR A 126 16.35 -13.58 -0.96
CA THR A 126 15.30 -14.59 -0.80
C THR A 126 15.49 -15.48 0.41
N ASP A 127 16.73 -15.73 0.86
CA ASP A 127 16.99 -16.53 2.06
C ASP A 127 16.64 -15.72 3.31
N ARG A 128 16.92 -14.43 3.29
CA ARG A 128 16.48 -13.48 4.31
C ARG A 128 14.96 -13.39 4.39
N ALA A 129 14.27 -13.26 3.24
CA ALA A 129 12.82 -13.27 3.17
C ALA A 129 12.21 -14.54 3.78
N ARG A 130 12.78 -15.73 3.46
CA ARG A 130 12.36 -17.01 4.07
C ARG A 130 12.55 -17.01 5.58
N ALA A 131 13.70 -16.53 6.07
CA ALA A 131 13.98 -16.48 7.50
C ALA A 131 12.99 -15.59 8.26
N ILE A 132 12.65 -14.42 7.72
CA ILE A 132 11.65 -13.52 8.29
C ILE A 132 10.27 -14.21 8.36
N LEU A 133 9.84 -14.84 7.26
CA LEU A 133 8.53 -15.50 7.18
C LEU A 133 8.44 -16.76 8.05
N ALA A 134 9.57 -17.45 8.31
CA ALA A 134 9.64 -18.61 9.20
C ALA A 134 9.70 -18.25 10.70
N SER A 135 9.74 -16.98 11.05
CA SER A 135 9.88 -16.48 12.42
C SER A 135 8.87 -15.36 12.70
N ASP A 136 8.88 -14.82 13.91
CA ASP A 136 8.10 -13.63 14.30
C ASP A 136 8.87 -12.31 14.07
N GLU A 137 9.96 -12.35 13.32
CA GLU A 137 10.77 -11.16 13.07
C GLU A 137 9.93 -10.08 12.38
N PHE A 138 10.07 -8.83 12.81
CA PHE A 138 9.29 -7.66 12.44
C PHE A 138 7.78 -7.74 12.76
N ALA A 139 7.28 -8.81 13.40
CA ALA A 139 5.86 -8.89 13.73
C ALA A 139 5.44 -7.77 14.69
N GLN A 140 6.18 -7.60 15.80
CA GLN A 140 5.91 -6.55 16.77
C GLN A 140 6.08 -5.15 16.16
N ALA A 141 7.17 -4.88 15.45
CA ALA A 141 7.42 -3.58 14.82
C ALA A 141 6.33 -3.20 13.81
N THR A 142 5.84 -4.17 13.02
CA THR A 142 4.74 -3.97 12.07
C THR A 142 3.43 -3.63 12.80
N ARG A 143 3.10 -4.34 13.90
CA ARG A 143 1.90 -4.06 14.72
C ARG A 143 1.98 -2.70 15.40
N GLU A 144 3.12 -2.34 15.97
CA GLU A 144 3.33 -1.03 16.60
C GLU A 144 3.18 0.11 15.59
N ARG A 145 3.71 -0.08 14.38
CA ARG A 145 3.58 0.91 13.31
C ARG A 145 2.12 1.04 12.84
N GLU A 146 1.40 -0.06 12.69
CA GLU A 146 -0.03 -0.05 12.36
C GLU A 146 -0.85 0.64 13.44
N GLN A 147 -0.62 0.30 14.71
CA GLN A 147 -1.30 0.90 15.85
C GLN A 147 -1.05 2.40 15.95
N HIS A 148 0.18 2.85 15.69
CA HIS A 148 0.51 4.27 15.66
C HIS A 148 -0.39 5.06 14.69
N PHE A 149 -0.64 4.54 13.48
CA PHE A 149 -1.51 5.21 12.51
C PHE A 149 -2.99 5.08 12.87
N LEU A 150 -3.42 3.98 13.47
CA LEU A 150 -4.78 3.84 14.00
C LEU A 150 -5.04 4.87 15.13
N ASP A 151 -4.10 5.04 16.05
CA ASP A 151 -4.18 6.03 17.14
C ASP A 151 -4.16 7.48 16.60
N ALA A 152 -3.49 7.71 15.48
CA ALA A 152 -3.53 8.97 14.75
C ALA A 152 -4.84 9.21 13.97
N GLY A 153 -5.82 8.30 14.07
CA GLY A 153 -7.13 8.43 13.43
C GLY A 153 -7.20 7.93 11.98
N ILE A 154 -6.21 7.19 11.50
CA ILE A 154 -6.24 6.58 10.17
C ILE A 154 -6.99 5.24 10.26
N HIS A 155 -8.26 5.24 9.86
CA HIS A 155 -9.14 4.05 9.91
C HIS A 155 -9.54 3.54 8.52
N SER A 156 -9.01 4.15 7.45
CA SER A 156 -9.28 3.74 6.07
C SER A 156 -8.13 4.11 5.14
N VAL A 157 -8.05 3.42 4.02
CA VAL A 157 -7.04 3.63 2.98
C VAL A 157 -7.71 3.87 1.61
N PRO A 158 -7.06 4.59 0.69
CA PRO A 158 -5.75 5.19 0.84
C PRO A 158 -5.74 6.41 1.76
N ALA A 159 -4.67 6.54 2.55
CA ALA A 159 -4.37 7.70 3.36
C ALA A 159 -2.93 8.13 3.04
N ILE A 160 -2.78 9.34 2.51
CA ILE A 160 -1.48 9.87 2.10
C ILE A 160 -1.11 11.03 3.02
N ILE A 161 -0.01 10.91 3.75
CA ILE A 161 0.46 11.93 4.68
C ILE A 161 1.69 12.61 4.08
N LEU A 162 1.58 13.90 3.79
CA LEU A 162 2.69 14.69 3.26
C LEU A 162 3.45 15.35 4.41
N ASN A 163 4.78 15.15 4.42
CA ASN A 163 5.71 15.73 5.41
C ASN A 163 5.25 15.53 6.86
N HIS A 164 4.68 14.37 7.19
CA HIS A 164 4.17 14.00 8.52
C HIS A 164 3.09 14.95 9.10
N ARG A 165 2.43 15.78 8.27
CA ARG A 165 1.52 16.85 8.74
C ARG A 165 0.20 16.93 7.99
N HIS A 166 0.19 16.69 6.69
CA HIS A 166 -0.98 16.93 5.85
C HIS A 166 -1.54 15.61 5.34
N LEU A 167 -2.74 15.27 5.80
CA LEU A 167 -3.45 14.06 5.38
C LEU A 167 -4.32 14.36 4.15
N ILE A 168 -4.16 13.55 3.12
CA ILE A 168 -5.09 13.42 2.00
C ILE A 168 -5.76 12.04 2.14
N ALA A 169 -7.05 12.04 2.47
CA ALA A 169 -7.82 10.82 2.65
C ALA A 169 -8.57 10.43 1.38
N GLY A 170 -8.60 9.12 1.09
CA GLY A 170 -9.28 8.55 -0.06
C GLY A 170 -8.58 8.77 -1.40
N GLY A 171 -9.09 8.09 -2.42
CA GLY A 171 -8.61 8.24 -3.80
C GLY A 171 -9.08 9.56 -4.39
N GLN A 172 -8.21 10.54 -4.45
CA GLN A 172 -8.45 11.86 -5.00
C GLN A 172 -7.99 11.95 -6.47
N PRO A 173 -8.50 12.94 -7.25
CA PRO A 173 -7.95 13.28 -8.56
C PRO A 173 -6.46 13.64 -8.47
N VAL A 174 -5.72 13.36 -9.55
CA VAL A 174 -4.26 13.59 -9.61
C VAL A 174 -3.90 15.06 -9.34
N GLU A 175 -4.75 15.99 -9.75
CA GLU A 175 -4.60 17.44 -9.57
C GLU A 175 -4.54 17.84 -8.09
N VAL A 176 -5.28 17.14 -7.22
CA VAL A 176 -5.27 17.37 -5.76
C VAL A 176 -3.89 17.03 -5.19
N PHE A 177 -3.31 15.89 -5.60
CA PHE A 177 -1.96 15.51 -5.17
C PHE A 177 -0.90 16.46 -5.71
N GLU A 178 -0.99 16.86 -6.97
CA GLU A 178 -0.07 17.81 -7.58
C GLU A 178 -0.09 19.15 -6.84
N GLN A 179 -1.27 19.72 -6.59
CA GLN A 179 -1.44 20.97 -5.88
C GLN A 179 -0.87 20.90 -4.46
N ALA A 180 -1.18 19.82 -3.73
CA ALA A 180 -0.69 19.61 -2.38
C ALA A 180 0.84 19.52 -2.32
N LEU A 181 1.47 18.76 -3.24
CA LEU A 181 2.92 18.65 -3.32
C LEU A 181 3.59 20.01 -3.64
N ARG A 182 3.05 20.78 -4.58
CA ARG A 182 3.57 22.12 -4.90
C ARG A 182 3.44 23.08 -3.73
N GLN A 183 2.32 23.04 -2.99
CA GLN A 183 2.12 23.84 -1.78
C GLN A 183 3.14 23.47 -0.69
N MET A 184 3.37 22.18 -0.46
CA MET A 184 4.35 21.72 0.54
C MET A 184 5.78 22.13 0.18
N ALA A 185 6.17 22.04 -1.10
CA ALA A 185 7.47 22.46 -1.57
C ALA A 185 7.69 23.97 -1.36
N SER A 186 6.68 24.80 -1.63
CA SER A 186 6.78 26.25 -1.41
C SER A 186 6.92 26.63 0.07
N LEU A 187 6.20 25.93 0.97
CA LEU A 187 6.32 26.15 2.42
C LEU A 187 7.70 25.75 2.97
N ASN A 188 8.28 24.66 2.47
CA ASN A 188 9.64 24.25 2.85
C ASN A 188 10.69 25.29 2.42
N ASN A 189 10.53 25.88 1.25
CA ASN A 189 11.44 26.93 0.75
C ASN A 189 11.36 28.19 1.60
N LEU A 190 10.18 28.60 2.05
CA LEU A 190 10.00 29.75 2.94
C LEU A 190 10.67 29.53 4.31
N ASN A 191 10.44 28.36 4.92
CA ASN A 191 11.05 28.01 6.20
C ASN A 191 12.61 27.92 6.12
N SER A 192 13.16 27.55 4.97
CA SER A 192 14.62 27.49 4.76
C SER A 192 15.27 28.87 4.59
N LEU A 193 14.49 29.88 4.21
CA LEU A 193 14.95 31.26 4.11
C LEU A 193 14.97 31.98 5.47
N ASP A 194 13.98 31.70 6.33
CA ASP A 194 13.91 32.28 7.68
C ASP A 194 15.00 31.75 8.64
N THR A 195 15.53 30.56 8.39
CA THR A 195 16.64 29.98 9.19
C THR A 195 18.01 30.47 8.75
N LYS A 196 18.11 31.27 7.69
CA LYS A 196 19.38 31.85 7.17
C LYS A 196 19.53 33.37 7.39
N ALA A 197 18.62 33.99 8.14
CA ALA A 197 18.79 35.36 8.56
C ALA A 197 19.84 35.44 9.71
N PRO A 198 20.83 36.34 9.67
CA PRO A 198 21.95 36.41 10.58
C PRO A 198 21.56 36.79 11.99
#